data_f7c20143f2dbf02216289b7105c88575
#
_entry.id   f7c20143f2dbf02216289b7105c88575
#
_cell.length_a   1.000
_cell.length_b   1.000
_cell.length_c   1.000
_cell.angle_alpha   90.00
_cell.angle_beta   90.00
_cell.angle_gamma   90.00
#
_symmetry.space_group_name_H-M   'P 1'
#
loop_
_entity.id
_entity.type
_entity.pdbx_description
1 polymer ?
#
loop_
_entity_poly.entity_id
_entity_poly.type
_entity_poly.pdbx_seq_one_letter_code
_entity_poly.pdbx_strand_id
1 'polypeptide(L)'
;MPAATPRPDPEAEGEDAEAASDPGAGLASAAESVVNHPPISWVTGLFERRPFEEGSFEVEGLRLHYERHGEGARVLVFLHGLLLDNQLSRRLAADLADRGFQVVLLDLPGHGLSDKPRHASVHRMDSYARHVVALLDELGIEQAVVGGVSLGANVSLQVAVQAPERVRGLLIEMPVLEWAVPGAAVVFLPILLGVHYAAPLVRVMASLARRLPRTTVAPLDSVVAMISAEPEEIAAVLHGMLVGPITPTYEARHAITAPALVIGHRIDFIHPFTDADHLTRQLQHARLIEARSIFELRLAPDRLTAEIAEFLEDTWSDGSASQALQSA
;
A
#
# COMPACT_ATOMS: atom_id res chain seq x y z
N MET A 1 -37.17 -16.62 64.31
CA MET A 1 -38.56 -16.48 64.75
C MET A 1 -38.91 -15.01 64.71
N PRO A 2 -40.21 -14.75 64.46
CA PRO A 2 -40.69 -14.40 63.10
C PRO A 2 -41.51 -13.09 63.18
N ALA A 3 -41.92 -12.60 62.02
CA ALA A 3 -43.24 -12.06 61.74
C ALA A 3 -43.22 -11.44 60.33
N ALA A 4 -43.81 -12.00 59.35
CA ALA A 4 -45.21 -12.09 58.95
C ALA A 4 -45.76 -10.79 58.35
N THR A 5 -46.08 -10.95 57.10
CA THR A 5 -46.82 -10.11 56.14
C THR A 5 -48.14 -9.56 56.67
N PRO A 6 -48.76 -8.60 55.96
CA PRO A 6 -49.83 -8.99 55.07
C PRO A 6 -49.94 -8.25 53.72
N ARG A 7 -50.57 -8.93 52.77
CA ARG A 7 -51.30 -8.36 51.62
C ARG A 7 -52.58 -7.72 52.01
N PRO A 8 -53.20 -6.87 51.20
CA PRO A 8 -54.43 -7.24 50.51
C PRO A 8 -54.54 -6.84 49.03
N ASP A 9 -55.37 -7.62 48.35
CA ASP A 9 -56.09 -7.41 47.09
C ASP A 9 -57.26 -6.46 47.22
N PRO A 10 -58.14 -6.34 46.17
CA PRO A 10 -57.98 -6.05 44.73
C PRO A 10 -58.99 -4.94 44.24
N GLU A 11 -59.08 -4.82 42.89
CA GLU A 11 -60.19 -4.28 42.06
C GLU A 11 -60.31 -2.79 41.82
N ALA A 12 -60.10 -2.43 40.54
CA ALA A 12 -60.96 -1.57 39.72
C ALA A 12 -60.68 -1.73 38.24
N GLU A 13 -61.69 -2.18 37.54
CA GLU A 13 -61.77 -2.32 36.08
C GLU A 13 -61.75 -0.93 35.39
N GLY A 14 -61.10 -0.80 34.30
CA GLY A 14 -61.11 0.35 33.38
C GLY A 14 -60.94 -0.12 31.95
N GLU A 15 -62.00 0.03 31.16
CA GLU A 15 -62.13 -0.38 29.76
C GLU A 15 -61.02 0.17 28.85
N ASP A 16 -60.35 -0.72 28.16
CA ASP A 16 -59.37 -0.41 27.10
C ASP A 16 -60.07 -0.26 25.77
N ALA A 17 -59.90 0.90 25.17
CA ALA A 17 -60.21 1.14 23.78
C ALA A 17 -59.07 0.59 22.91
N GLU A 18 -59.34 -0.48 22.18
CA GLU A 18 -58.48 -1.13 21.20
C GLU A 18 -58.22 -0.19 19.99
N ALA A 19 -57.04 0.45 19.95
CA ALA A 19 -56.57 1.17 18.77
C ALA A 19 -55.91 0.18 17.82
N ALA A 20 -56.60 -0.12 16.71
CA ALA A 20 -56.08 -0.96 15.62
C ALA A 20 -54.84 -0.34 15.05
N SER A 21 -53.68 -1.00 15.23
CA SER A 21 -52.40 -0.67 14.58
C SER A 21 -52.45 -1.11 13.12
N ASP A 22 -52.33 -0.16 12.20
CA ASP A 22 -52.21 -0.38 10.76
C ASP A 22 -50.91 -1.13 10.46
N PRO A 23 -50.92 -2.36 9.91
CA PRO A 23 -49.72 -3.11 9.58
C PRO A 23 -48.94 -2.53 8.38
N GLY A 24 -49.47 -1.49 7.70
CA GLY A 24 -48.79 -0.82 6.58
C GLY A 24 -47.74 0.22 7.00
N ALA A 25 -47.86 0.82 8.18
CA ALA A 25 -46.94 1.86 8.62
C ALA A 25 -45.53 1.34 8.97
N GLY A 26 -45.43 0.08 9.41
CA GLY A 26 -44.14 -0.55 9.74
C GLY A 26 -43.31 -0.92 8.52
N LEU A 27 -43.93 -1.25 7.39
CA LEU A 27 -43.23 -1.61 6.15
C LEU A 27 -42.76 -0.36 5.37
N ALA A 28 -43.48 0.75 5.43
CA ALA A 28 -43.08 2.00 4.83
C ALA A 28 -41.86 2.62 5.56
N SER A 29 -41.82 2.57 6.89
CA SER A 29 -40.66 3.05 7.69
C SER A 29 -39.42 2.17 7.51
N ALA A 30 -39.56 0.87 7.32
CA ALA A 30 -38.41 -0.02 7.01
C ALA A 30 -37.88 0.17 5.59
N ALA A 31 -38.74 0.49 4.63
CA ALA A 31 -38.34 0.76 3.25
C ALA A 31 -37.62 2.13 3.11
N GLU A 32 -38.08 3.16 3.87
CA GLU A 32 -37.40 4.46 3.88
C GLU A 32 -36.02 4.41 4.57
N SER A 33 -35.81 3.54 5.56
CA SER A 33 -34.50 3.37 6.20
C SER A 33 -33.49 2.64 5.32
N VAL A 34 -33.92 1.86 4.33
CA VAL A 34 -33.03 1.16 3.38
C VAL A 34 -32.60 2.08 2.23
N VAL A 35 -33.40 3.12 1.91
CA VAL A 35 -33.09 4.05 0.80
C VAL A 35 -32.12 5.17 1.22
N ASN A 36 -31.91 5.40 2.54
CA ASN A 36 -31.04 6.47 3.06
C ASN A 36 -29.68 6.01 3.60
N HIS A 37 -29.24 4.80 3.30
CA HIS A 37 -27.82 4.49 3.47
C HIS A 37 -27.06 5.16 2.33
N PRO A 38 -26.03 6.01 2.63
CA PRO A 38 -25.15 6.54 1.58
C PRO A 38 -24.61 5.37 0.77
N PRO A 39 -24.57 5.48 -0.56
CA PRO A 39 -24.00 4.42 -1.39
C PRO A 39 -22.65 4.05 -0.81
N ILE A 40 -22.37 2.75 -0.72
CA ILE A 40 -21.18 2.19 -0.09
C ILE A 40 -19.97 2.89 -0.74
N SER A 41 -19.42 3.91 -0.08
CA SER A 41 -18.44 4.86 -0.63
C SER A 41 -17.17 4.17 -1.12
N TRP A 42 -16.83 3.01 -0.54
CA TRP A 42 -15.71 2.20 -0.99
C TRP A 42 -15.94 1.57 -2.38
N VAL A 43 -17.19 1.26 -2.76
CA VAL A 43 -17.50 0.71 -4.10
C VAL A 43 -17.38 1.78 -5.17
N THR A 44 -17.91 2.98 -4.91
CA THR A 44 -17.81 4.09 -5.86
C THR A 44 -16.37 4.52 -6.06
N GLY A 45 -15.57 4.59 -4.99
CA GLY A 45 -14.15 4.94 -5.06
C GLY A 45 -13.28 3.95 -5.86
N LEU A 46 -13.70 2.67 -6.02
CA LEU A 46 -12.98 1.70 -6.87
C LEU A 46 -13.08 2.03 -8.37
N PHE A 47 -14.09 2.80 -8.78
CA PHE A 47 -14.37 3.14 -10.18
C PHE A 47 -14.03 4.59 -10.53
N GLU A 48 -13.64 5.39 -9.53
CA GLU A 48 -13.33 6.80 -9.74
C GLU A 48 -11.92 6.94 -10.33
N ARG A 49 -11.84 7.36 -11.59
CA ARG A 49 -10.58 7.70 -12.24
C ARG A 49 -10.27 9.16 -12.00
N ARG A 50 -9.29 9.44 -11.15
CA ARG A 50 -8.76 10.79 -10.94
C ARG A 50 -7.60 11.02 -11.90
N PRO A 51 -7.46 12.25 -12.45
CA PRO A 51 -6.40 12.56 -13.38
C PRO A 51 -5.03 12.47 -12.72
N PHE A 52 -4.05 12.01 -13.48
CA PHE A 52 -2.63 12.01 -13.13
C PHE A 52 -1.81 12.23 -14.39
N GLU A 53 -0.57 12.66 -14.25
CA GLU A 53 0.38 12.79 -15.35
C GLU A 53 1.26 11.55 -15.44
N GLU A 54 1.45 11.05 -16.65
CA GLU A 54 2.38 9.95 -16.93
C GLU A 54 3.68 10.50 -17.50
N GLY A 55 4.80 9.92 -17.09
CA GLY A 55 6.11 10.24 -17.62
C GLY A 55 7.00 9.02 -17.71
N SER A 56 8.12 9.19 -18.37
CA SER A 56 9.19 8.20 -18.40
C SER A 56 10.54 8.88 -18.45
N PHE A 57 11.55 8.24 -17.89
CA PHE A 57 12.94 8.71 -17.91
C PHE A 57 13.88 7.55 -18.21
N GLU A 58 15.10 7.88 -18.61
CA GLU A 58 16.13 6.89 -18.91
C GLU A 58 17.17 6.83 -17.79
N VAL A 59 17.47 5.63 -17.31
CA VAL A 59 18.49 5.38 -16.30
C VAL A 59 19.17 4.04 -16.56
N GLU A 60 20.50 3.99 -16.54
CA GLU A 60 21.29 2.76 -16.78
C GLU A 60 20.91 2.03 -18.09
N GLY A 61 20.43 2.76 -19.12
CA GLY A 61 19.97 2.22 -20.39
C GLY A 61 18.57 1.58 -20.35
N LEU A 62 17.80 1.83 -19.33
CA LEU A 62 16.40 1.41 -19.17
C LEU A 62 15.48 2.62 -19.21
N ARG A 63 14.34 2.49 -19.87
CA ARG A 63 13.24 3.44 -19.80
C ARG A 63 12.29 3.02 -18.68
N LEU A 64 12.15 3.87 -17.66
CA LEU A 64 11.28 3.66 -16.52
C LEU A 64 10.07 4.59 -16.57
N HIS A 65 8.90 4.06 -16.26
CA HIS A 65 7.63 4.75 -16.27
C HIS A 65 7.26 5.20 -14.84
N TYR A 66 6.73 6.41 -14.73
CA TYR A 66 6.17 6.92 -13.47
C TYR A 66 4.84 7.63 -13.70
N GLU A 67 4.07 7.75 -12.63
CA GLU A 67 2.84 8.52 -12.56
C GLU A 67 3.00 9.62 -11.50
N ARG A 68 2.51 10.82 -11.80
CA ARG A 68 2.51 11.95 -10.88
C ARG A 68 1.08 12.39 -10.58
N HIS A 69 0.69 12.33 -9.31
CA HIS A 69 -0.61 12.70 -8.77
C HIS A 69 -0.46 13.95 -7.92
N GLY A 70 -1.24 15.00 -8.22
CA GLY A 70 -1.15 16.29 -7.52
C GLY A 70 0.14 17.05 -7.84
N GLU A 71 0.29 18.21 -7.20
CA GLU A 71 1.40 19.13 -7.39
C GLU A 71 1.90 19.65 -6.03
N GLY A 72 3.12 20.18 -5.99
CA GLY A 72 3.67 20.85 -4.82
C GLY A 72 5.01 20.30 -4.35
N ALA A 73 5.57 20.95 -3.33
CA ALA A 73 6.90 20.61 -2.80
C ALA A 73 6.88 19.46 -1.77
N ARG A 74 5.69 19.06 -1.28
CA ARG A 74 5.53 17.95 -0.32
C ARG A 74 5.38 16.64 -1.06
N VAL A 75 6.50 15.99 -1.36
CA VAL A 75 6.56 14.83 -2.25
C VAL A 75 6.60 13.52 -1.48
N LEU A 76 5.76 12.57 -1.88
CA LEU A 76 5.85 11.16 -1.55
C LEU A 76 6.18 10.36 -2.82
N VAL A 77 7.28 9.63 -2.83
CA VAL A 77 7.53 8.56 -3.81
C VAL A 77 7.05 7.26 -3.22
N PHE A 78 6.09 6.59 -3.85
CA PHE A 78 5.53 5.34 -3.34
C PHE A 78 5.66 4.20 -4.35
N LEU A 79 6.23 3.08 -3.89
CA LEU A 79 6.66 1.96 -4.71
C LEU A 79 5.73 0.76 -4.52
N HIS A 80 5.44 0.08 -5.62
CA HIS A 80 4.58 -1.11 -5.64
C HIS A 80 5.27 -2.37 -5.07
N GLY A 81 4.49 -3.42 -4.83
CA GLY A 81 4.96 -4.75 -4.41
C GLY A 81 5.49 -5.60 -5.58
N LEU A 82 6.14 -6.72 -5.24
CA LEU A 82 6.71 -7.67 -6.19
C LEU A 82 5.65 -8.21 -7.15
N LEU A 83 5.95 -8.22 -8.45
CA LEU A 83 5.09 -8.64 -9.56
C LEU A 83 3.80 -7.81 -9.72
N LEU A 84 3.69 -6.67 -9.06
CA LEU A 84 2.59 -5.71 -9.17
C LEU A 84 3.03 -4.46 -9.96
N ASP A 85 2.18 -3.46 -10.02
CA ASP A 85 2.44 -2.19 -10.71
C ASP A 85 1.80 -1.00 -9.97
N ASN A 86 1.95 0.20 -10.51
CA ASN A 86 1.44 1.45 -9.94
C ASN A 86 -0.08 1.46 -9.72
N GLN A 87 -0.85 0.71 -10.50
CA GLN A 87 -2.32 0.73 -10.46
C GLN A 87 -2.89 0.48 -9.06
N LEU A 88 -2.23 -0.39 -8.29
CA LEU A 88 -2.67 -0.76 -6.94
C LEU A 88 -2.63 0.42 -5.95
N SER A 89 -1.79 1.41 -6.22
CA SER A 89 -1.56 2.56 -5.32
C SER A 89 -2.20 3.86 -5.82
N ARG A 90 -2.83 3.86 -7.01
CA ARG A 90 -3.43 5.07 -7.61
C ARG A 90 -4.48 5.72 -6.71
N ARG A 91 -5.29 4.92 -5.99
CA ARG A 91 -6.30 5.46 -5.07
C ARG A 91 -5.63 6.20 -3.91
N LEU A 92 -4.66 5.59 -3.25
CA LEU A 92 -3.89 6.25 -2.20
C LEU A 92 -3.24 7.54 -2.72
N ALA A 93 -2.61 7.48 -3.90
CA ALA A 93 -1.97 8.63 -4.51
C ALA A 93 -2.95 9.78 -4.76
N ALA A 94 -4.13 9.48 -5.30
CA ALA A 94 -5.17 10.46 -5.55
C ALA A 94 -5.74 11.06 -4.25
N ASP A 95 -5.99 10.22 -3.23
CA ASP A 95 -6.51 10.67 -1.94
C ASP A 95 -5.51 11.57 -1.19
N LEU A 96 -4.21 11.33 -1.34
CA LEU A 96 -3.16 12.20 -0.80
C LEU A 96 -2.97 13.47 -1.64
N ALA A 97 -3.11 13.38 -2.97
CA ALA A 97 -3.08 14.54 -3.86
C ALA A 97 -4.19 15.55 -3.53
N ASP A 98 -5.41 15.08 -3.23
CA ASP A 98 -6.53 15.92 -2.78
C ASP A 98 -6.24 16.62 -1.43
N ARG A 99 -5.26 16.13 -0.66
CA ARG A 99 -4.77 16.74 0.59
C ARG A 99 -3.56 17.67 0.37
N GLY A 100 -3.19 17.93 -0.90
CA GLY A 100 -2.12 18.83 -1.27
C GLY A 100 -0.72 18.25 -1.18
N PHE A 101 -0.58 16.92 -1.31
CA PHE A 101 0.71 16.27 -1.52
C PHE A 101 0.91 15.99 -3.02
N GLN A 102 2.16 15.97 -3.45
CA GLN A 102 2.53 15.39 -4.73
C GLN A 102 2.92 13.92 -4.48
N VAL A 103 2.25 12.98 -5.13
CA VAL A 103 2.58 11.55 -5.04
C VAL A 103 3.12 11.07 -6.36
N VAL A 104 4.31 10.51 -6.35
CA VAL A 104 4.96 9.91 -7.52
C VAL A 104 4.98 8.40 -7.34
N LEU A 105 4.37 7.68 -8.28
CA LEU A 105 4.38 6.23 -8.34
C LEU A 105 5.37 5.82 -9.43
N LEU A 106 6.33 4.94 -9.11
CA LEU A 106 7.33 4.43 -10.06
C LEU A 106 7.07 2.95 -10.35
N ASP A 107 6.93 2.60 -11.63
CA ASP A 107 7.04 1.22 -12.05
C ASP A 107 8.52 0.80 -12.05
N LEU A 108 8.91 -0.06 -11.13
CA LEU A 108 10.28 -0.57 -11.05
C LEU A 108 10.63 -1.44 -12.28
N PRO A 109 11.91 -1.57 -12.67
CA PRO A 109 12.29 -2.45 -13.77
C PRO A 109 11.66 -3.85 -13.66
N GLY A 110 11.16 -4.37 -14.77
CA GLY A 110 10.45 -5.66 -14.80
C GLY A 110 8.95 -5.58 -14.48
N HIS A 111 8.43 -4.40 -14.14
CA HIS A 111 7.05 -4.21 -13.70
C HIS A 111 6.33 -3.14 -14.54
N GLY A 112 5.00 -3.17 -14.53
CA GLY A 112 4.14 -2.16 -15.14
C GLY A 112 4.50 -1.81 -16.57
N LEU A 113 4.66 -0.52 -16.86
CA LEU A 113 5.03 0.05 -18.15
C LEU A 113 6.53 0.32 -18.29
N SER A 114 7.34 0.06 -17.26
CA SER A 114 8.80 0.12 -17.33
C SER A 114 9.39 -1.03 -18.15
N ASP A 115 10.62 -0.84 -18.64
CA ASP A 115 11.37 -1.88 -19.33
C ASP A 115 11.52 -3.13 -18.48
N LYS A 116 11.57 -4.29 -19.17
CA LYS A 116 11.61 -5.63 -18.57
C LYS A 116 12.90 -6.36 -18.91
N PRO A 117 14.05 -5.92 -18.36
CA PRO A 117 15.33 -6.55 -18.61
C PRO A 117 15.34 -8.00 -18.07
N ARG A 118 16.00 -8.89 -18.81
CA ARG A 118 16.09 -10.32 -18.45
C ARG A 118 17.34 -10.67 -17.61
N HIS A 119 18.05 -9.66 -17.13
CA HIS A 119 19.24 -9.84 -16.31
C HIS A 119 18.90 -9.69 -14.83
N ALA A 120 19.09 -10.74 -14.05
CA ALA A 120 18.77 -10.78 -12.62
C ALA A 120 19.43 -9.64 -11.80
N SER A 121 20.65 -9.21 -12.18
CA SER A 121 21.35 -8.14 -11.47
C SER A 121 20.64 -6.79 -11.47
N VAL A 122 19.79 -6.53 -12.46
CA VAL A 122 18.99 -5.29 -12.54
C VAL A 122 17.89 -5.28 -11.49
N HIS A 123 17.38 -6.48 -11.13
CA HIS A 123 16.23 -6.65 -10.24
C HIS A 123 16.62 -6.79 -8.76
N ARG A 124 17.82 -6.40 -8.38
CA ARG A 124 18.25 -6.33 -6.98
C ARG A 124 17.64 -5.10 -6.30
N MET A 125 17.31 -5.19 -5.03
CA MET A 125 16.72 -4.07 -4.29
C MET A 125 17.65 -2.86 -4.18
N ASP A 126 18.96 -3.11 -4.06
CA ASP A 126 19.98 -2.06 -4.06
C ASP A 126 20.14 -1.38 -5.44
N SER A 127 19.86 -2.08 -6.54
CA SER A 127 19.75 -1.47 -7.87
C SER A 127 18.48 -0.63 -8.02
N TYR A 128 17.36 -1.15 -7.56
CA TYR A 128 16.10 -0.41 -7.56
C TYR A 128 16.19 0.89 -6.76
N ALA A 129 16.92 0.90 -5.65
CA ALA A 129 17.15 2.12 -4.87
C ALA A 129 17.85 3.22 -5.70
N ARG A 130 18.86 2.86 -6.53
CA ARG A 130 19.49 3.83 -7.43
C ARG A 130 18.52 4.38 -8.48
N HIS A 131 17.61 3.55 -8.98
CA HIS A 131 16.58 4.01 -9.91
C HIS A 131 15.59 5.00 -9.26
N VAL A 132 15.27 4.83 -7.97
CA VAL A 132 14.47 5.81 -7.22
C VAL A 132 15.23 7.13 -7.06
N VAL A 133 16.52 7.10 -6.73
CA VAL A 133 17.35 8.32 -6.65
C VAL A 133 17.41 9.02 -8.00
N ALA A 134 17.60 8.27 -9.09
CA ALA A 134 17.61 8.83 -10.45
C ALA A 134 16.25 9.45 -10.83
N LEU A 135 15.13 8.90 -10.37
CA LEU A 135 13.80 9.51 -10.55
C LEU A 135 13.72 10.86 -9.81
N LEU A 136 14.26 10.96 -8.59
CA LEU A 136 14.30 12.23 -7.86
C LEU A 136 15.13 13.28 -8.62
N ASP A 137 16.25 12.86 -9.21
CA ASP A 137 17.11 13.73 -10.03
C ASP A 137 16.40 14.20 -11.30
N GLU A 138 15.75 13.29 -12.03
CA GLU A 138 14.96 13.59 -13.24
C GLU A 138 13.84 14.61 -12.97
N LEU A 139 13.17 14.46 -11.82
CA LEU A 139 12.07 15.35 -11.45
C LEU A 139 12.51 16.64 -10.72
N GLY A 140 13.82 16.82 -10.48
CA GLY A 140 14.34 17.96 -9.73
C GLY A 140 13.89 17.98 -8.26
N ILE A 141 13.58 16.83 -7.69
CA ILE A 141 13.14 16.68 -6.30
C ILE A 141 14.36 16.51 -5.41
N GLU A 142 14.64 17.49 -4.58
CA GLU A 142 15.79 17.46 -3.65
C GLU A 142 15.60 16.39 -2.58
N GLN A 143 14.43 16.38 -1.93
CA GLN A 143 14.07 15.43 -0.87
C GLN A 143 12.63 14.97 -1.04
N ALA A 144 12.36 13.71 -0.68
CA ALA A 144 11.01 13.15 -0.64
C ALA A 144 10.81 12.27 0.60
N VAL A 145 9.56 12.07 1.02
CA VAL A 145 9.20 10.87 1.76
C VAL A 145 9.24 9.71 0.76
N VAL A 146 9.98 8.66 1.08
CA VAL A 146 10.08 7.48 0.20
C VAL A 146 9.38 6.32 0.89
N GLY A 147 8.50 5.64 0.17
CA GLY A 147 7.72 4.56 0.76
C GLY A 147 7.31 3.51 -0.26
N GLY A 148 6.61 2.51 0.23
CA GLY A 148 6.08 1.46 -0.63
C GLY A 148 5.57 0.27 0.16
N VAL A 149 5.08 -0.70 -0.58
CA VAL A 149 4.54 -1.95 -0.04
C VAL A 149 5.47 -3.11 -0.37
N SER A 150 5.77 -3.98 0.62
CA SER A 150 6.54 -5.22 0.44
C SER A 150 7.90 -4.96 -0.24
N LEU A 151 8.08 -5.35 -1.51
CA LEU A 151 9.26 -5.00 -2.31
C LEU A 151 9.57 -3.51 -2.23
N GLY A 152 8.57 -2.65 -2.47
CA GLY A 152 8.72 -1.21 -2.43
C GLY A 152 9.13 -0.68 -1.05
N ALA A 153 8.63 -1.29 0.02
CA ALA A 153 9.03 -0.99 1.39
C ALA A 153 10.53 -1.24 1.61
N ASN A 154 11.02 -2.39 1.16
CA ASN A 154 12.43 -2.76 1.29
C ASN A 154 13.35 -1.93 0.38
N VAL A 155 12.91 -1.58 -0.83
CA VAL A 155 13.62 -0.63 -1.70
C VAL A 155 13.72 0.73 -1.02
N SER A 156 12.67 1.21 -0.36
CA SER A 156 12.69 2.49 0.38
C SER A 156 13.72 2.49 1.51
N LEU A 157 13.86 1.38 2.23
CA LEU A 157 14.94 1.20 3.22
C LEU A 157 16.33 1.26 2.57
N GLN A 158 16.49 0.66 1.37
CA GLN A 158 17.76 0.75 0.63
C GLN A 158 18.06 2.18 0.15
N VAL A 159 17.04 2.95 -0.27
CA VAL A 159 17.21 4.39 -0.61
C VAL A 159 17.69 5.16 0.62
N ALA A 160 17.07 4.94 1.78
CA ALA A 160 17.46 5.65 3.02
C ALA A 160 18.89 5.33 3.48
N VAL A 161 19.42 4.15 3.12
CA VAL A 161 20.81 3.78 3.43
C VAL A 161 21.78 4.33 2.38
N GLN A 162 21.40 4.33 1.09
CA GLN A 162 22.29 4.72 -0.01
C GLN A 162 22.36 6.25 -0.21
N ALA A 163 21.26 6.94 0.04
CA ALA A 163 21.11 8.39 -0.17
C ALA A 163 20.26 9.02 0.96
N PRO A 164 20.73 8.97 2.24
CA PRO A 164 19.97 9.45 3.37
C PRO A 164 19.59 10.93 3.26
N GLU A 165 20.40 11.74 2.58
CA GLU A 165 20.15 13.17 2.33
C GLU A 165 18.95 13.41 1.40
N ARG A 166 18.52 12.41 0.63
CA ARG A 166 17.39 12.48 -0.29
C ARG A 166 16.08 12.06 0.39
N VAL A 167 16.16 11.44 1.58
CA VAL A 167 15.01 10.84 2.28
C VAL A 167 14.60 11.71 3.45
N ARG A 168 13.47 12.37 3.32
CA ARG A 168 12.87 13.17 4.37
C ARG A 168 12.13 12.33 5.42
N GLY A 169 11.58 11.21 5.02
CA GLY A 169 10.87 10.26 5.87
C GLY A 169 10.59 8.96 5.13
N LEU A 170 10.12 7.95 5.84
CA LEU A 170 9.84 6.62 5.31
C LEU A 170 8.39 6.21 5.56
N LEU A 171 7.69 5.73 4.53
CA LEU A 171 6.36 5.11 4.63
C LEU A 171 6.47 3.63 4.26
N ILE A 172 6.52 2.76 5.25
CA ILE A 172 6.82 1.34 5.09
C ILE A 172 5.59 0.50 5.35
N GLU A 173 5.01 -0.09 4.30
CA GLU A 173 3.89 -1.02 4.40
C GLU A 173 4.35 -2.45 4.13
N MET A 174 4.02 -3.41 5.00
CA MET A 174 4.36 -4.82 4.84
C MET A 174 5.87 -5.07 4.63
N PRO A 175 6.77 -4.62 5.49
CA PRO A 175 8.20 -4.87 5.31
C PRO A 175 8.50 -6.37 5.30
N VAL A 176 9.53 -6.76 4.53
CA VAL A 176 10.03 -8.14 4.43
C VAL A 176 11.38 -8.21 5.11
N LEU A 177 11.42 -8.73 6.32
CA LEU A 177 12.66 -8.97 7.04
C LEU A 177 12.92 -10.48 7.16
N GLU A 178 13.58 -10.86 8.24
CA GLU A 178 14.06 -12.23 8.43
C GLU A 178 12.91 -13.25 8.60
N TRP A 179 11.81 -12.88 9.25
CA TRP A 179 10.66 -13.75 9.52
C TRP A 179 9.72 -13.93 8.32
N ALA A 180 9.76 -13.02 7.35
CA ALA A 180 8.99 -13.15 6.13
C ALA A 180 9.56 -14.19 5.15
N VAL A 181 10.87 -14.49 5.22
CA VAL A 181 11.56 -15.33 4.24
C VAL A 181 10.91 -16.71 4.04
N PRO A 182 10.51 -17.47 5.07
CA PRO A 182 9.83 -18.76 4.86
C PRO A 182 8.48 -18.62 4.14
N GLY A 183 7.66 -17.63 4.50
CA GLY A 183 6.37 -17.37 3.85
C GLY A 183 6.54 -16.95 2.40
N ALA A 184 7.47 -16.04 2.11
CA ALA A 184 7.82 -15.62 0.77
C ALA A 184 8.32 -16.81 -0.08
N ALA A 185 9.17 -17.67 0.48
CA ALA A 185 9.66 -18.84 -0.23
C ALA A 185 8.52 -19.81 -0.62
N VAL A 186 7.56 -20.06 0.27
CA VAL A 186 6.40 -20.92 -0.03
C VAL A 186 5.57 -20.38 -1.20
N VAL A 187 5.45 -19.05 -1.33
CA VAL A 187 4.68 -18.43 -2.42
C VAL A 187 5.48 -18.31 -3.70
N PHE A 188 6.71 -17.79 -3.63
CA PHE A 188 7.47 -17.42 -4.83
C PHE A 188 8.30 -18.56 -5.42
N LEU A 189 8.72 -19.56 -4.64
CA LEU A 189 9.48 -20.70 -5.16
C LEU A 189 8.66 -21.55 -6.15
N PRO A 190 7.38 -21.90 -5.90
CA PRO A 190 6.55 -22.58 -6.90
C PRO A 190 6.39 -21.77 -8.20
N ILE A 191 6.26 -20.43 -8.11
CA ILE A 191 6.20 -19.56 -9.29
C ILE A 191 7.51 -19.64 -10.06
N LEU A 192 8.65 -19.50 -9.39
CA LEU A 192 9.97 -19.60 -10.01
C LEU A 192 10.19 -20.97 -10.68
N LEU A 193 9.81 -22.06 -10.03
CA LEU A 193 9.88 -23.40 -10.61
C LEU A 193 8.93 -23.54 -11.81
N GLY A 194 7.73 -22.99 -11.73
CA GLY A 194 6.75 -22.98 -12.82
C GLY A 194 7.27 -22.24 -14.05
N VAL A 195 7.81 -21.03 -13.90
CA VAL A 195 8.35 -20.26 -15.04
C VAL A 195 9.62 -20.90 -15.63
N HIS A 196 10.35 -21.69 -14.83
CA HIS A 196 11.55 -22.38 -15.30
C HIS A 196 11.25 -23.71 -16.01
N TYR A 197 10.43 -24.58 -15.41
CA TYR A 197 10.18 -25.92 -15.91
C TYR A 197 8.92 -26.05 -16.77
N ALA A 198 7.96 -25.15 -16.60
CA ALA A 198 6.69 -25.13 -17.34
C ALA A 198 6.55 -23.87 -18.23
N ALA A 199 7.64 -23.24 -18.66
CA ALA A 199 7.64 -22.03 -19.46
C ALA A 199 6.69 -22.05 -20.68
N PRO A 200 6.55 -23.16 -21.46
CA PRO A 200 5.60 -23.21 -22.58
C PRO A 200 4.15 -23.04 -22.12
N LEU A 201 3.77 -23.65 -20.99
CA LEU A 201 2.44 -23.53 -20.42
C LEU A 201 2.19 -22.11 -19.90
N VAL A 202 3.17 -21.53 -19.19
CA VAL A 202 3.11 -20.15 -18.69
C VAL A 202 2.93 -19.17 -19.84
N ARG A 203 3.63 -19.34 -20.98
CA ARG A 203 3.45 -18.50 -22.18
C ARG A 203 2.04 -18.59 -22.76
N VAL A 204 1.46 -19.79 -22.80
CA VAL A 204 0.08 -19.97 -23.26
C VAL A 204 -0.88 -19.23 -22.34
N MET A 205 -0.73 -19.38 -21.02
CA MET A 205 -1.55 -18.67 -20.04
C MET A 205 -1.39 -17.14 -20.17
N ALA A 206 -0.16 -16.65 -20.28
CA ALA A 206 0.14 -15.24 -20.49
C ALA A 206 -0.50 -14.71 -21.80
N SER A 207 -0.43 -15.48 -22.88
CA SER A 207 -1.08 -15.14 -24.15
C SER A 207 -2.60 -15.06 -24.04
N LEU A 208 -3.22 -15.94 -23.27
CA LEU A 208 -4.66 -15.89 -23.01
C LEU A 208 -5.02 -14.71 -22.12
N ALA A 209 -4.25 -14.47 -21.06
CA ALA A 209 -4.47 -13.34 -20.15
C ALA A 209 -4.37 -11.98 -20.87
N ARG A 210 -3.44 -11.81 -21.81
CA ARG A 210 -3.33 -10.61 -22.66
C ARG A 210 -4.56 -10.33 -23.53
N ARG A 211 -5.43 -11.32 -23.75
CA ARG A 211 -6.70 -11.16 -24.50
C ARG A 211 -7.87 -10.73 -23.62
N LEU A 212 -7.71 -10.80 -22.30
CA LEU A 212 -8.74 -10.34 -21.37
C LEU A 212 -8.93 -8.82 -21.51
N PRO A 213 -10.18 -8.34 -21.55
CA PRO A 213 -10.42 -6.91 -21.54
C PRO A 213 -9.91 -6.32 -20.24
N ARG A 214 -9.30 -5.14 -20.31
CA ARG A 214 -8.97 -4.38 -19.11
C ARG A 214 -10.25 -4.00 -18.39
N THR A 215 -10.26 -4.17 -17.10
CA THR A 215 -11.41 -3.85 -16.24
C THR A 215 -11.34 -2.39 -15.78
N THR A 216 -12.37 -1.93 -15.09
CA THR A 216 -12.32 -0.64 -14.38
C THR A 216 -11.78 -0.80 -12.95
N VAL A 217 -11.42 -2.03 -12.56
CA VAL A 217 -10.97 -2.38 -11.20
C VAL A 217 -9.46 -2.56 -11.21
N ALA A 218 -8.73 -1.53 -10.77
CA ALA A 218 -7.28 -1.48 -10.79
C ALA A 218 -6.57 -2.73 -10.20
N PRO A 219 -7.00 -3.31 -9.05
CA PRO A 219 -6.40 -4.52 -8.53
C PRO A 219 -6.51 -5.74 -9.46
N LEU A 220 -7.62 -5.87 -10.19
CA LEU A 220 -7.78 -6.96 -11.17
C LEU A 220 -6.87 -6.76 -12.37
N ASP A 221 -6.71 -5.53 -12.84
CA ASP A 221 -5.83 -5.21 -13.96
C ASP A 221 -4.37 -5.47 -13.62
N SER A 222 -3.91 -5.17 -12.39
CA SER A 222 -2.57 -5.55 -11.90
C SER A 222 -2.36 -7.06 -11.88
N VAL A 223 -3.35 -7.84 -11.42
CA VAL A 223 -3.26 -9.31 -11.43
C VAL A 223 -3.22 -9.84 -12.86
N VAL A 224 -4.04 -9.31 -13.76
CA VAL A 224 -4.01 -9.68 -15.18
C VAL A 224 -2.67 -9.32 -15.83
N ALA A 225 -2.10 -8.14 -15.50
CA ALA A 225 -0.78 -7.73 -15.96
C ALA A 225 0.32 -8.69 -15.49
N MET A 226 0.29 -9.11 -14.22
CA MET A 226 1.22 -10.09 -13.66
C MET A 226 1.14 -11.44 -14.40
N ILE A 227 -0.07 -12.00 -14.62
CA ILE A 227 -0.26 -13.28 -15.32
C ILE A 227 0.10 -13.16 -16.81
N SER A 228 0.07 -11.94 -17.37
CA SER A 228 0.38 -11.64 -18.78
C SER A 228 1.88 -11.50 -19.05
N ALA A 229 2.73 -11.46 -18.01
CA ALA A 229 4.17 -11.32 -18.15
C ALA A 229 4.81 -12.59 -18.77
N GLU A 230 5.91 -12.40 -19.50
CA GLU A 230 6.66 -13.52 -20.05
C GLU A 230 7.43 -14.28 -18.95
N PRO A 231 7.54 -15.61 -19.05
CA PRO A 231 8.21 -16.40 -18.00
C PRO A 231 9.66 -15.98 -17.75
N GLU A 232 10.38 -15.52 -18.76
CA GLU A 232 11.76 -15.03 -18.64
C GLU A 232 11.84 -13.71 -17.86
N GLU A 233 10.85 -12.85 -17.97
CA GLU A 233 10.75 -11.59 -17.22
C GLU A 233 10.48 -11.88 -15.74
N ILE A 234 9.51 -12.74 -15.45
CA ILE A 234 9.21 -13.19 -14.07
C ILE A 234 10.43 -13.86 -13.45
N ALA A 235 11.09 -14.77 -14.19
CA ALA A 235 12.27 -15.46 -13.72
C ALA A 235 13.41 -14.49 -13.39
N ALA A 236 13.67 -13.48 -14.24
CA ALA A 236 14.70 -12.48 -14.00
C ALA A 236 14.44 -11.68 -12.73
N VAL A 237 13.20 -11.22 -12.53
CA VAL A 237 12.79 -10.50 -11.31
C VAL A 237 12.98 -11.36 -10.07
N LEU A 238 12.46 -12.59 -10.06
CA LEU A 238 12.58 -13.48 -8.91
C LEU A 238 14.02 -13.88 -8.60
N HIS A 239 14.85 -14.15 -9.64
CA HIS A 239 16.28 -14.40 -9.44
C HIS A 239 17.00 -13.17 -8.88
N GLY A 240 16.65 -11.95 -9.32
CA GLY A 240 17.22 -10.72 -8.79
C GLY A 240 17.00 -10.55 -7.29
N MET A 241 15.79 -10.94 -6.83
CA MET A 241 15.46 -10.93 -5.41
C MET A 241 16.32 -11.93 -4.60
N LEU A 242 16.72 -13.06 -5.21
CA LEU A 242 17.52 -14.09 -4.53
C LEU A 242 19.02 -13.77 -4.49
N VAL A 243 19.55 -12.98 -5.44
CA VAL A 243 20.99 -12.71 -5.52
C VAL A 243 21.41 -11.40 -4.86
N GLY A 244 20.46 -10.55 -4.46
CA GLY A 244 20.68 -9.29 -3.75
C GLY A 244 20.33 -9.36 -2.27
N PRO A 245 20.69 -8.31 -1.51
CA PRO A 245 20.19 -8.17 -0.15
C PRO A 245 18.68 -7.92 -0.19
N ILE A 246 17.89 -8.72 0.54
CA ILE A 246 16.43 -8.51 0.64
C ILE A 246 16.13 -7.23 1.40
N THR A 247 16.92 -6.90 2.42
CA THR A 247 16.80 -5.70 3.25
C THR A 247 18.20 -5.24 3.63
N PRO A 248 18.42 -3.96 4.00
CA PRO A 248 19.69 -3.53 4.58
C PRO A 248 20.01 -4.31 5.87
N THR A 249 21.30 -4.39 6.23
CA THR A 249 21.70 -5.03 7.49
C THR A 249 21.08 -4.34 8.70
N TYR A 250 21.06 -5.03 9.84
CA TYR A 250 20.58 -4.47 11.10
C TYR A 250 21.24 -3.13 11.43
N GLU A 251 22.57 -3.06 11.31
CA GLU A 251 23.37 -1.86 11.62
C GLU A 251 23.01 -0.72 10.66
N ALA A 252 22.81 -1.02 9.38
CA ALA A 252 22.44 -0.02 8.40
C ALA A 252 21.01 0.50 8.66
N ARG A 253 20.05 -0.38 9.03
CA ARG A 253 18.70 0.04 9.40
C ARG A 253 18.72 0.91 10.67
N HIS A 254 19.50 0.52 11.68
CA HIS A 254 19.63 1.27 12.93
C HIS A 254 20.26 2.65 12.74
N ALA A 255 21.06 2.83 11.70
CA ALA A 255 21.66 4.11 11.36
C ALA A 255 20.70 5.08 10.64
N ILE A 256 19.54 4.65 10.21
CA ILE A 256 18.53 5.50 9.56
C ILE A 256 17.95 6.46 10.60
N THR A 257 18.11 7.77 10.36
CA THR A 257 17.61 8.83 11.23
C THR A 257 16.31 9.46 10.75
N ALA A 258 15.90 9.19 9.49
CA ALA A 258 14.65 9.69 8.94
C ALA A 258 13.44 9.16 9.74
N PRO A 259 12.43 9.99 10.03
CA PRO A 259 11.20 9.52 10.66
C PRO A 259 10.50 8.48 9.78
N ALA A 260 9.89 7.48 10.41
CA ALA A 260 9.26 6.39 9.69
C ALA A 260 7.86 6.07 10.23
N LEU A 261 6.92 5.87 9.31
CA LEU A 261 5.63 5.25 9.58
C LEU A 261 5.65 3.83 9.04
N VAL A 262 5.52 2.85 9.94
CA VAL A 262 5.48 1.43 9.61
C VAL A 262 4.04 0.92 9.74
N ILE A 263 3.54 0.24 8.70
CA ILE A 263 2.19 -0.33 8.68
C ILE A 263 2.33 -1.86 8.62
N GLY A 264 1.89 -2.54 9.68
CA GLY A 264 1.91 -3.99 9.81
C GLY A 264 0.50 -4.58 9.74
N HIS A 265 0.39 -5.84 9.31
CA HIS A 265 -0.86 -6.57 9.15
C HIS A 265 -0.82 -7.85 9.99
N ARG A 266 -1.80 -8.07 10.91
CA ARG A 266 -1.77 -9.25 11.81
C ARG A 266 -1.96 -10.57 11.10
N ILE A 267 -2.79 -10.59 10.07
CA ILE A 267 -3.14 -11.80 9.34
C ILE A 267 -2.56 -11.67 7.94
N ASP A 268 -1.26 -11.90 7.83
CA ASP A 268 -0.53 -11.95 6.57
C ASP A 268 0.46 -13.10 6.62
N PHE A 269 0.37 -14.03 5.67
CA PHE A 269 1.22 -15.21 5.62
C PHE A 269 2.62 -14.88 5.07
N ILE A 270 2.72 -13.87 4.19
CA ILE A 270 3.98 -13.48 3.55
C ILE A 270 4.72 -12.45 4.41
N HIS A 271 3.97 -11.51 5.02
CA HIS A 271 4.52 -10.38 5.77
C HIS A 271 4.08 -10.46 7.23
N PRO A 272 4.73 -11.29 8.05
CA PRO A 272 4.36 -11.45 9.44
C PRO A 272 4.47 -10.10 10.19
N PHE A 273 3.49 -9.82 11.03
CA PHE A 273 3.45 -8.59 11.85
C PHE A 273 4.73 -8.37 12.66
N THR A 274 5.41 -9.47 13.01
CA THR A 274 6.71 -9.48 13.71
C THR A 274 7.77 -8.67 12.96
N ASP A 275 7.79 -8.72 11.62
CA ASP A 275 8.78 -7.96 10.84
C ASP A 275 8.50 -6.46 10.91
N ALA A 276 7.23 -6.04 10.89
CA ALA A 276 6.86 -4.63 11.08
C ALA A 276 7.20 -4.14 12.49
N ASP A 277 6.90 -4.93 13.51
CA ASP A 277 7.22 -4.62 14.91
C ASP A 277 8.75 -4.56 15.15
N HIS A 278 9.51 -5.51 14.61
CA HIS A 278 10.97 -5.51 14.69
C HIS A 278 11.57 -4.32 13.96
N LEU A 279 11.11 -4.01 12.74
CA LEU A 279 11.60 -2.85 12.00
C LEU A 279 11.37 -1.55 12.81
N THR A 280 10.18 -1.40 13.39
CA THR A 280 9.84 -0.22 14.19
C THR A 280 10.79 -0.05 15.38
N ARG A 281 11.21 -1.14 16.02
CA ARG A 281 12.17 -1.10 17.14
C ARG A 281 13.61 -0.88 16.69
N GLN A 282 13.93 -1.19 15.44
CA GLN A 282 15.29 -1.02 14.90
C GLN A 282 15.54 0.42 14.41
N LEU A 283 14.51 1.07 13.88
CA LEU A 283 14.58 2.46 13.42
C LEU A 283 14.53 3.42 14.62
N GLN A 284 15.30 4.52 14.55
CA GLN A 284 15.43 5.47 15.66
C GLN A 284 14.15 6.28 15.92
N HIS A 285 13.42 6.63 14.87
CA HIS A 285 12.24 7.48 14.89
C HIS A 285 11.10 6.83 14.12
N ALA A 286 10.54 5.74 14.63
CA ALA A 286 9.48 5.01 13.95
C ALA A 286 8.20 4.89 14.77
N ARG A 287 7.07 4.99 14.09
CA ARG A 287 5.72 4.72 14.62
C ARG A 287 5.12 3.52 13.89
N LEU A 288 4.54 2.58 14.64
CA LEU A 288 3.86 1.41 14.09
C LEU A 288 2.35 1.63 14.10
N ILE A 289 1.71 1.34 12.98
CA ILE A 289 0.25 1.25 12.84
C ILE A 289 -0.12 -0.17 12.46
N GLU A 290 -1.11 -0.71 13.16
CA GLU A 290 -1.72 -1.98 12.81
C GLU A 290 -2.88 -1.74 11.84
N ALA A 291 -2.79 -2.32 10.63
CA ALA A 291 -3.89 -2.38 9.70
C ALA A 291 -4.88 -3.49 10.08
N ARG A 292 -6.16 -3.24 9.86
CA ARG A 292 -7.26 -4.17 10.18
C ARG A 292 -7.29 -5.39 9.25
N SER A 293 -6.81 -5.22 8.02
CA SER A 293 -6.67 -6.31 7.04
C SER A 293 -5.63 -5.95 5.99
N ILE A 294 -5.12 -6.95 5.25
CA ILE A 294 -4.18 -6.77 4.12
C ILE A 294 -4.76 -5.92 2.98
N PHE A 295 -6.08 -5.76 2.95
CA PHE A 295 -6.77 -4.99 1.92
C PHE A 295 -7.22 -3.61 2.40
N GLU A 296 -7.01 -3.24 3.67
CA GLU A 296 -7.55 -2.00 4.22
C GLU A 296 -7.14 -0.77 3.40
N LEU A 297 -5.86 -0.62 3.11
CA LEU A 297 -5.36 0.53 2.33
C LEU A 297 -5.86 0.52 0.86
N ARG A 298 -6.36 -0.59 0.36
CA ARG A 298 -6.83 -0.76 -1.04
C ARG A 298 -8.35 -0.66 -1.17
N LEU A 299 -9.09 -1.20 -0.20
CA LEU A 299 -10.55 -1.31 -0.27
C LEU A 299 -11.29 -0.35 0.67
N ALA A 300 -10.71 0.00 1.82
CA ALA A 300 -11.30 0.90 2.82
C ALA A 300 -10.22 1.86 3.39
N PRO A 301 -9.58 2.69 2.56
CA PRO A 301 -8.34 3.39 2.89
C PRO A 301 -8.50 4.54 3.87
N ASP A 302 -9.70 5.06 4.11
CA ASP A 302 -9.94 6.36 4.76
C ASP A 302 -9.15 6.55 6.07
N ARG A 303 -9.15 5.54 6.94
CA ARG A 303 -8.41 5.59 8.21
C ARG A 303 -6.90 5.62 7.99
N LEU A 304 -6.36 4.67 7.24
CA LEU A 304 -4.92 4.59 7.00
C LEU A 304 -4.42 5.77 6.18
N THR A 305 -5.20 6.25 5.21
CA THR A 305 -4.87 7.46 4.45
C THR A 305 -4.82 8.70 5.35
N ALA A 306 -5.72 8.81 6.35
CA ALA A 306 -5.67 9.90 7.32
C ALA A 306 -4.38 9.85 8.18
N GLU A 307 -4.02 8.68 8.69
CA GLU A 307 -2.80 8.46 9.46
C GLU A 307 -1.52 8.71 8.63
N ILE A 308 -1.54 8.32 7.35
CA ILE A 308 -0.43 8.60 6.42
C ILE A 308 -0.33 10.11 6.15
N ALA A 309 -1.46 10.79 5.92
CA ALA A 309 -1.47 12.23 5.69
C ALA A 309 -0.94 13.00 6.91
N GLU A 310 -1.36 12.64 8.13
CA GLU A 310 -0.84 13.21 9.37
C GLU A 310 0.68 13.04 9.47
N PHE A 311 1.18 11.82 9.24
CA PHE A 311 2.62 11.56 9.23
C PHE A 311 3.37 12.40 8.18
N LEU A 312 2.82 12.55 6.99
CA LEU A 312 3.40 13.38 5.94
C LEU A 312 3.41 14.86 6.36
N GLU A 313 2.32 15.37 6.93
CA GLU A 313 2.23 16.76 7.43
C GLU A 313 3.28 17.03 8.49
N ASP A 314 3.41 16.17 9.49
CA ASP A 314 4.41 16.28 10.56
C ASP A 314 5.83 16.28 9.97
N THR A 315 6.13 15.33 9.10
CA THR A 315 7.45 15.18 8.46
C THR A 315 7.83 16.43 7.64
N TRP A 316 6.87 17.10 7.01
CA TRP A 316 7.15 18.32 6.25
C TRP A 316 7.13 19.59 7.11
N SER A 317 6.48 19.59 8.27
CA SER A 317 6.42 20.72 9.21
C SER A 317 7.71 20.89 10.02
N ASP A 318 8.28 19.80 10.53
CA ASP A 318 9.50 19.83 11.37
C ASP A 318 10.72 20.41 10.64
N GLY A 319 10.81 20.21 9.31
CA GLY A 319 11.88 20.80 8.50
C GLY A 319 11.81 22.32 8.35
N SER A 320 10.63 22.91 8.39
CA SER A 320 10.45 24.37 8.28
C SER A 320 10.89 25.09 9.55
N ALA A 321 10.68 24.47 10.71
CA ALA A 321 11.13 25.02 12.00
C ALA A 321 12.66 24.99 12.15
N SER A 322 13.33 23.96 11.65
CA SER A 322 14.80 23.84 11.70
C SER A 322 15.51 24.80 10.74
N GLN A 323 14.95 25.05 9.55
CA GLN A 323 15.51 26.02 8.60
C GLN A 323 15.31 27.46 9.06
N ALA A 324 14.20 27.78 9.71
CA ALA A 324 13.97 29.12 10.28
C ALA A 324 14.93 29.45 11.44
N LEU A 325 15.36 28.47 12.22
CA LEU A 325 16.35 28.62 13.30
C LEU A 325 17.80 28.70 12.79
N GLN A 326 18.09 28.17 11.57
CA GLN A 326 19.43 28.28 10.97
C GLN A 326 19.62 29.57 10.17
N SER A 327 18.55 30.28 9.83
CA SER A 327 18.56 31.55 9.08
C SER A 327 18.41 32.81 9.98
N ALA A 328 18.25 32.64 11.30
CA ALA A 328 18.19 33.70 12.31
C ALA A 328 19.46 33.77 13.10
#